data_8a790603ef929d67c4567db751b05ccd
#
_entry.id   8a790603ef929d67c4567db751b05ccd
#
_cell.length_a   1.000
_cell.length_b   1.000
_cell.length_c   1.000
_cell.angle_alpha   90.00
_cell.angle_beta   90.00
_cell.angle_gamma   90.00
#
_symmetry.space_group_name_H-M   'P 1'
#
loop_
_entity.id
_entity.type
_entity.pdbx_description
1 polymer ?
#
loop_
_entity_poly.entity_id
_entity_poly.type
_entity_poly.pdbx_seq_one_letter_code
_entity_poly.pdbx_strand_id
1 'polypeptide(L)'
;MDQKKHNILDFDEYIRQGEPSKKKKASIWQTAIGLQAVDGLKTSDYLKKTARKHIEGEIDIDEVRQLVKTYYQSKTQREPDDDGKQEADKASADITKILSSQTVDFSTGGYIAIHRRVFEGVFKHAGKLRDYDITKREWILDGDTVNYLNWED
;
A
#
# COMPACT_ATOMS: atom_id res chain seq x y z
N MET A 1 8.47 30.19 -17.52
CA MET A 1 8.83 28.77 -17.75
C MET A 1 8.19 27.94 -16.67
N ASP A 2 7.05 27.36 -16.95
CA ASP A 2 6.38 26.45 -16.04
C ASP A 2 7.21 25.17 -15.92
N GLN A 3 7.97 25.07 -14.85
CA GLN A 3 8.41 23.77 -14.38
C GLN A 3 7.16 23.06 -13.87
N LYS A 4 6.50 22.32 -14.76
CA LYS A 4 5.62 21.22 -14.38
C LYS A 4 6.41 20.40 -13.35
N LYS A 5 6.07 20.54 -12.06
CA LYS A 5 6.44 19.59 -11.05
C LYS A 5 6.03 18.22 -11.60
N HIS A 6 6.97 17.50 -12.18
CA HIS A 6 6.77 16.10 -12.53
C HIS A 6 6.36 15.42 -11.25
N ASN A 7 5.10 15.10 -11.18
CA ASN A 7 4.56 14.38 -10.04
C ASN A 7 5.30 13.05 -10.01
N ILE A 8 6.20 12.88 -9.03
CA ILE A 8 7.09 11.71 -8.86
C ILE A 8 6.28 10.40 -8.79
N LEU A 9 4.96 10.50 -8.70
CA LEU A 9 3.97 9.42 -8.72
C LEU A 9 3.63 8.86 -10.08
N ASP A 10 4.09 9.51 -11.15
CA ASP A 10 3.58 9.14 -12.46
C ASP A 10 4.39 7.98 -13.03
N PHE A 11 3.90 6.76 -12.81
CA PHE A 11 4.33 5.58 -13.55
C PHE A 11 3.69 5.50 -14.95
N ASP A 12 2.94 6.52 -15.35
CA ASP A 12 2.23 6.57 -16.63
C ASP A 12 3.17 6.43 -17.83
N GLU A 13 4.39 6.92 -17.71
CA GLU A 13 5.39 6.74 -18.76
C GLU A 13 5.72 5.26 -19.00
N TYR A 14 5.87 4.49 -17.93
CA TYR A 14 6.06 3.04 -18.04
C TYR A 14 4.85 2.33 -18.64
N ILE A 15 3.66 2.77 -18.32
CA ILE A 15 2.42 2.19 -18.82
C ILE A 15 2.23 2.49 -20.30
N ARG A 16 2.61 3.68 -20.76
CA ARG A 16 2.47 4.10 -22.15
C ARG A 16 3.57 3.57 -23.05
N GLN A 17 4.82 3.56 -22.58
CA GLN A 17 6.01 3.34 -23.40
C GLN A 17 6.88 2.18 -22.91
N GLY A 18 6.60 1.60 -21.75
CA GLY A 18 7.40 0.57 -21.14
C GLY A 18 7.31 -0.79 -21.84
N GLU A 19 8.34 -1.59 -21.68
CA GLU A 19 8.30 -3.00 -22.01
C GLU A 19 7.18 -3.71 -21.24
N PRO A 20 6.61 -4.82 -21.75
CA PRO A 20 5.47 -5.49 -21.14
C PRO A 20 5.66 -5.83 -19.66
N SER A 21 6.85 -6.24 -19.23
CA SER A 21 7.18 -6.57 -17.85
C SER A 21 7.17 -5.32 -16.95
N LYS A 22 7.76 -4.23 -17.41
CA LYS A 22 7.80 -2.94 -16.70
C LYS A 22 6.41 -2.33 -16.61
N LYS A 23 5.66 -2.38 -17.72
CA LYS A 23 4.27 -1.92 -17.79
C LYS A 23 3.39 -2.64 -16.76
N LYS A 24 3.51 -3.97 -16.68
CA LYS A 24 2.75 -4.78 -15.70
C LYS A 24 3.10 -4.38 -14.27
N LYS A 25 4.38 -4.30 -13.93
CA LYS A 25 4.83 -3.88 -12.58
C LYS A 25 4.35 -2.47 -12.24
N ALA A 26 4.48 -1.52 -13.16
CA ALA A 26 4.02 -0.15 -12.95
C ALA A 26 2.51 -0.07 -12.70
N SER A 27 1.71 -0.82 -13.45
CA SER A 27 0.25 -0.91 -13.25
C SER A 27 -0.11 -1.47 -11.88
N ILE A 28 0.58 -2.52 -11.44
CA ILE A 28 0.38 -3.10 -10.10
C ILE A 28 0.71 -2.08 -9.00
N TRP A 29 1.83 -1.37 -9.12
CA TRP A 29 2.20 -0.32 -8.18
C TRP A 29 1.19 0.84 -8.13
N GLN A 30 0.69 1.28 -9.27
CA GLN A 30 -0.35 2.32 -9.32
C GLN A 30 -1.62 1.86 -8.60
N THR A 31 -2.02 0.61 -8.79
CA THR A 31 -3.17 0.04 -8.08
C THR A 31 -2.94 0.00 -6.57
N ALA A 32 -1.79 -0.51 -6.13
CA ALA A 32 -1.46 -0.61 -4.70
C ALA A 32 -1.41 0.76 -4.01
N ILE A 33 -0.76 1.74 -4.63
CA ILE A 33 -0.68 3.12 -4.10
C ILE A 33 -2.04 3.81 -4.16
N GLY A 34 -2.80 3.60 -5.23
CA GLY A 34 -4.14 4.15 -5.39
C GLY A 34 -5.12 3.67 -4.32
N LEU A 35 -5.02 2.41 -3.90
CA LEU A 35 -5.83 1.87 -2.81
C LEU A 35 -5.57 2.59 -1.48
N GLN A 36 -4.32 2.97 -1.19
CA GLN A 36 -4.01 3.77 0.00
C GLN A 36 -4.62 5.17 -0.08
N ALA A 37 -4.62 5.78 -1.26
CA ALA A 37 -5.21 7.10 -1.47
C ALA A 37 -6.73 7.12 -1.24
N VAL A 38 -7.44 6.03 -1.51
CA VAL A 38 -8.88 5.89 -1.22
C VAL A 38 -9.14 6.04 0.29
N ASP A 39 -8.24 5.53 1.13
CA ASP A 39 -8.34 5.66 2.58
C ASP A 39 -7.72 6.96 3.12
N GLY A 40 -7.38 7.90 2.24
CA GLY A 40 -6.77 9.18 2.60
C GLY A 40 -5.30 9.07 3.02
N LEU A 41 -4.67 7.93 2.81
CA LEU A 41 -3.27 7.71 3.14
C LEU A 41 -2.36 8.11 1.97
N LYS A 42 -1.16 8.58 2.30
CA LYS A 42 -0.15 8.98 1.33
C LYS A 42 1.11 8.14 1.51
N THR A 43 1.67 7.71 0.39
CA THR A 43 2.97 7.04 0.36
C THR A 43 4.11 8.07 0.35
N SER A 44 5.28 7.64 0.84
CA SER A 44 6.49 8.46 0.83
C SER A 44 7.14 8.53 -0.55
N ASP A 45 7.95 9.55 -0.77
CA ASP A 45 8.82 9.61 -1.96
C ASP A 45 9.88 8.50 -1.96
N TYR A 46 10.28 8.05 -0.77
CA TYR A 46 11.18 6.90 -0.62
C TYR A 46 10.57 5.63 -1.23
N LEU A 47 9.30 5.33 -0.90
CA LEU A 47 8.61 4.18 -1.51
C LEU A 47 8.55 4.30 -3.02
N LYS A 48 8.22 5.47 -3.55
CA LYS A 48 8.11 5.69 -4.99
C LYS A 48 9.43 5.47 -5.72
N LYS A 49 10.52 5.96 -5.15
CA LYS A 49 11.88 5.71 -5.68
C LYS A 49 12.24 4.23 -5.64
N THR A 50 11.89 3.56 -4.55
CA THR A 50 12.12 2.11 -4.39
C THR A 50 11.27 1.29 -5.35
N ALA A 51 10.01 1.68 -5.55
CA ALA A 51 9.13 1.07 -6.55
C ALA A 51 9.68 1.20 -7.98
N ARG A 52 10.25 2.33 -8.33
CA ARG A 52 10.92 2.50 -9.63
C ARG A 52 12.08 1.52 -9.84
N LYS A 53 12.90 1.31 -8.83
CA LYS A 53 13.99 0.30 -8.90
C LYS A 53 13.42 -1.10 -9.15
N HIS A 54 12.31 -1.44 -8.52
CA HIS A 54 11.61 -2.71 -8.76
C HIS A 54 11.05 -2.80 -10.18
N ILE A 55 10.42 -1.73 -10.69
CA ILE A 55 9.91 -1.67 -12.07
C ILE A 55 11.06 -1.85 -13.07
N GLU A 56 12.18 -1.19 -12.85
CA GLU A 56 13.38 -1.30 -13.69
C GLU A 56 14.09 -2.67 -13.59
N GLY A 57 13.73 -3.49 -12.61
CA GLY A 57 14.31 -4.82 -12.42
C GLY A 57 15.64 -4.82 -11.65
N GLU A 58 15.99 -3.69 -11.03
CA GLU A 58 17.21 -3.57 -10.21
C GLU A 58 17.10 -4.35 -8.89
N ILE A 59 15.89 -4.42 -8.34
CA ILE A 59 15.57 -5.12 -7.08
C ILE A 59 14.27 -5.91 -7.24
N ASP A 60 14.12 -6.97 -6.46
CA ASP A 60 12.89 -7.73 -6.37
C ASP A 60 11.93 -7.17 -5.31
N ILE A 61 10.72 -7.73 -5.25
CA ILE A 61 9.68 -7.22 -4.32
C ILE A 61 10.01 -7.50 -2.85
N ASP A 62 10.74 -8.55 -2.54
CA ASP A 62 11.16 -8.84 -1.18
C ASP A 62 12.26 -7.89 -0.71
N GLU A 63 13.14 -7.49 -1.62
CA GLU A 63 14.11 -6.42 -1.38
C GLU A 63 13.43 -5.08 -1.14
N VAL A 64 12.38 -4.75 -1.91
CA VAL A 64 11.56 -3.54 -1.65
C VAL A 64 11.00 -3.57 -0.24
N ARG A 65 10.38 -4.68 0.17
CA ARG A 65 9.79 -4.83 1.50
C ARG A 65 10.84 -4.67 2.61
N GLN A 66 12.02 -5.24 2.41
CA GLN A 66 13.12 -5.12 3.36
C GLN A 66 13.66 -3.68 3.44
N LEU A 67 13.79 -3.00 2.31
CA LEU A 67 14.23 -1.60 2.26
C LEU A 67 13.23 -0.67 2.98
N VAL A 68 11.93 -0.86 2.76
CA VAL A 68 10.88 -0.10 3.44
C VAL A 68 10.92 -0.35 4.96
N LYS A 69 11.06 -1.61 5.37
CA LYS A 69 11.19 -1.97 6.78
C LYS A 69 12.40 -1.28 7.43
N THR A 70 13.56 -1.35 6.80
CA THR A 70 14.80 -0.74 7.29
C THR A 70 14.68 0.78 7.35
N TYR A 71 14.07 1.40 6.34
CA TYR A 71 13.83 2.84 6.31
C TYR A 71 13.05 3.33 7.54
N TYR A 72 11.98 2.64 7.91
CA TYR A 72 11.17 3.01 9.07
C TYR A 72 11.78 2.61 10.42
N GLN A 73 12.73 1.70 10.44
CA GLN A 73 13.52 1.39 11.64
C GLN A 73 14.63 2.41 11.90
N SER A 74 15.08 3.12 10.88
CA SER A 74 16.14 4.12 10.98
C SER A 74 15.56 5.48 11.36
N LYS A 75 16.06 6.07 12.46
CA LYS A 75 15.71 7.44 12.85
C LYS A 75 16.51 8.51 12.09
N THR A 76 17.64 8.12 11.50
CA THR A 76 18.58 9.05 10.87
C THR A 76 18.40 9.16 9.35
N GLN A 77 17.86 8.14 8.69
CA GLN A 77 17.65 8.10 7.25
C GLN A 77 16.23 8.49 6.83
N ARG A 78 15.30 8.45 7.79
CA ARG A 78 13.89 8.75 7.53
C ARG A 78 13.65 10.24 7.54
N GLU A 79 12.97 10.73 6.50
CA GLU A 79 12.49 12.10 6.45
C GLU A 79 11.43 12.33 7.55
N PRO A 80 11.46 13.48 8.27
CA PRO A 80 10.50 13.75 9.33
C PRO A 80 9.04 13.69 8.89
N ASP A 81 8.75 14.11 7.66
CA ASP A 81 7.39 14.11 7.09
C ASP A 81 6.87 12.71 6.73
N ASP A 82 7.71 11.69 6.83
CA ASP A 82 7.35 10.31 6.49
C ASP A 82 6.88 9.50 7.70
N ASP A 83 6.91 10.05 8.91
CA ASP A 83 6.50 9.34 10.13
C ASP A 83 5.08 8.77 10.06
N GLY A 84 4.15 9.49 9.44
CA GLY A 84 2.77 9.05 9.22
C GLY A 84 2.54 8.20 7.98
N LYS A 85 3.57 7.86 7.21
CA LYS A 85 3.44 7.17 5.91
C LYS A 85 3.83 5.69 5.97
N GLN A 86 4.26 5.19 7.12
CA GLN A 86 4.74 3.83 7.28
C GLN A 86 3.70 2.78 6.88
N GLU A 87 2.45 2.96 7.31
CA GLU A 87 1.35 2.07 6.97
C GLU A 87 1.15 1.98 5.46
N ALA A 88 1.01 3.13 4.81
CA ALA A 88 0.79 3.21 3.37
C ALA A 88 1.94 2.58 2.58
N ASP A 89 3.18 2.82 2.97
CA ASP A 89 4.36 2.28 2.31
C ASP A 89 4.44 0.76 2.44
N LYS A 90 4.27 0.24 3.66
CA LYS A 90 4.30 -1.21 3.90
C LYS A 90 3.15 -1.93 3.21
N ALA A 91 1.92 -1.39 3.34
CA ALA A 91 0.75 -1.96 2.69
C ALA A 91 0.89 -1.95 1.16
N SER A 92 1.38 -0.88 0.57
CA SER A 92 1.59 -0.81 -0.89
C SER A 92 2.58 -1.86 -1.39
N ALA A 93 3.68 -2.09 -0.68
CA ALA A 93 4.66 -3.13 -1.03
C ALA A 93 4.06 -4.54 -0.89
N ASP A 94 3.31 -4.80 0.16
CA ASP A 94 2.67 -6.10 0.40
C ASP A 94 1.55 -6.38 -0.61
N ILE A 95 0.73 -5.40 -0.95
CA ILE A 95 -0.30 -5.50 -2.00
C ILE A 95 0.36 -5.78 -3.35
N THR A 96 1.43 -5.09 -3.68
CA THR A 96 2.19 -5.33 -4.92
C THR A 96 2.69 -6.76 -5.00
N LYS A 97 3.21 -7.31 -3.92
CA LYS A 97 3.62 -8.73 -3.85
C LYS A 97 2.44 -9.67 -4.09
N ILE A 98 1.29 -9.41 -3.45
CA ILE A 98 0.09 -10.23 -3.59
C ILE A 98 -0.43 -10.21 -5.03
N LEU A 99 -0.57 -9.03 -5.63
CA LEU A 99 -1.06 -8.87 -6.99
C LEU A 99 -0.11 -9.49 -8.03
N SER A 100 1.18 -9.54 -7.73
CA SER A 100 2.18 -10.18 -8.60
C SER A 100 2.12 -11.70 -8.54
N SER A 101 1.58 -12.30 -7.47
CA SER A 101 1.60 -13.76 -7.24
C SER A 101 0.50 -14.54 -7.98
N GLN A 102 -0.47 -13.87 -8.57
CA GLN A 102 -1.59 -14.44 -9.37
C GLN A 102 -2.49 -15.48 -8.66
N THR A 103 -2.30 -15.72 -7.38
CA THR A 103 -3.13 -16.68 -6.62
C THR A 103 -3.91 -15.93 -5.55
N VAL A 104 -5.18 -15.68 -5.82
CA VAL A 104 -6.12 -15.13 -4.83
C VAL A 104 -7.21 -16.15 -4.59
N ASP A 105 -7.34 -16.60 -3.34
CA ASP A 105 -8.45 -17.42 -2.89
C ASP A 105 -9.57 -16.50 -2.34
N PHE A 106 -10.75 -16.57 -2.94
CA PHE A 106 -11.91 -15.77 -2.58
C PHE A 106 -12.77 -16.39 -1.46
N SER A 107 -12.18 -17.22 -0.61
CA SER A 107 -12.81 -17.72 0.59
C SER A 107 -12.64 -16.76 1.78
N THR A 108 -13.40 -16.96 2.87
CA THR A 108 -13.18 -16.23 4.14
C THR A 108 -11.76 -16.42 4.65
N GLY A 109 -11.24 -17.64 4.58
CA GLY A 109 -9.84 -17.93 4.95
C GLY A 109 -8.85 -17.20 4.06
N GLY A 110 -9.10 -17.13 2.75
CA GLY A 110 -8.29 -16.36 1.80
C GLY A 110 -8.31 -14.87 2.11
N TYR A 111 -9.46 -14.29 2.44
CA TYR A 111 -9.58 -12.89 2.87
C TYR A 111 -8.76 -12.60 4.13
N ILE A 112 -8.87 -13.43 5.16
CA ILE A 112 -8.10 -13.31 6.40
C ILE A 112 -6.59 -13.43 6.12
N ALA A 113 -6.18 -14.35 5.24
CA ALA A 113 -4.79 -14.51 4.84
C ALA A 113 -4.26 -13.27 4.12
N ILE A 114 -5.03 -12.66 3.21
CA ILE A 114 -4.66 -11.41 2.54
C ILE A 114 -4.52 -10.27 3.55
N HIS A 115 -5.49 -10.10 4.43
CA HIS A 115 -5.45 -9.07 5.48
C HIS A 115 -4.19 -9.22 6.35
N ARG A 116 -3.84 -10.45 6.74
CA ARG A 116 -2.59 -10.72 7.48
C ARG A 116 -1.37 -10.31 6.68
N ARG A 117 -1.27 -10.72 5.42
CA ARG A 117 -0.11 -10.44 4.56
C ARG A 117 0.08 -8.95 4.30
N VAL A 118 -1.00 -8.19 4.19
CA VAL A 118 -0.95 -6.74 3.96
C VAL A 118 -0.51 -5.99 5.22
N PHE A 119 -1.03 -6.37 6.37
CA PHE A 119 -0.91 -5.59 7.59
C PHE A 119 0.00 -6.18 8.66
N GLU A 120 0.64 -7.33 8.41
CA GLU A 120 1.61 -7.90 9.32
C GLU A 120 2.80 -6.95 9.53
N GLY A 121 3.10 -6.68 10.80
CA GLY A 121 4.11 -5.68 11.16
C GLY A 121 3.62 -4.22 11.11
N VAL A 122 2.37 -3.98 10.70
CA VAL A 122 1.68 -2.68 10.78
C VAL A 122 0.71 -2.68 11.96
N PHE A 123 -0.21 -3.65 11.98
CA PHE A 123 -1.21 -3.77 13.03
C PHE A 123 -1.09 -5.08 13.79
N LYS A 124 -1.31 -5.03 15.13
CA LYS A 124 -1.33 -6.22 15.98
C LYS A 124 -2.51 -7.17 15.67
N HIS A 125 -3.58 -6.64 15.06
CA HIS A 125 -4.77 -7.40 14.68
C HIS A 125 -4.74 -7.94 13.24
N ALA A 126 -3.60 -7.86 12.55
CA ALA A 126 -3.47 -8.37 11.19
C ALA A 126 -3.90 -9.84 11.07
N GLY A 127 -4.85 -10.12 10.17
CA GLY A 127 -5.40 -11.46 9.96
C GLY A 127 -6.25 -12.00 11.11
N LYS A 128 -6.77 -11.12 11.97
CA LYS A 128 -7.70 -11.48 13.04
C LYS A 128 -9.08 -10.86 12.79
N LEU A 129 -10.12 -11.61 13.03
CA LEU A 129 -11.47 -11.07 13.09
C LEU A 129 -11.59 -10.22 14.36
N ARG A 130 -12.38 -9.15 14.28
CA ARG A 130 -12.69 -8.35 15.45
C ARG A 130 -13.56 -9.15 16.43
N ASP A 131 -13.43 -8.84 17.69
CA ASP A 131 -14.18 -9.40 18.80
C ASP A 131 -14.93 -8.31 19.60
N TYR A 132 -15.19 -7.18 18.94
CA TYR A 132 -15.89 -6.03 19.50
C TYR A 132 -16.66 -5.29 18.40
N ASP A 133 -17.69 -4.57 18.79
CA ASP A 133 -18.46 -3.73 17.89
C ASP A 133 -17.71 -2.46 17.52
N ILE A 134 -17.87 -2.02 16.27
CA ILE A 134 -17.24 -0.80 15.76
C ILE A 134 -18.29 0.15 15.22
N THR A 135 -18.02 1.42 15.36
CA THR A 135 -18.73 2.51 14.70
C THR A 135 -17.72 3.40 13.98
N LYS A 136 -18.15 4.05 12.92
CA LYS A 136 -17.30 4.96 12.16
C LYS A 136 -18.11 6.20 11.76
N ARG A 137 -17.57 7.37 12.02
CA ARG A 137 -18.11 8.62 11.46
C ARG A 137 -17.66 8.75 10.02
N GLU A 138 -18.61 8.95 9.14
CA GLU A 138 -18.35 9.15 7.72
C GLU A 138 -18.64 10.57 7.31
N TRP A 139 -17.69 11.19 6.65
CA TRP A 139 -17.83 12.57 6.14
C TRP A 139 -18.95 12.68 5.08
N ILE A 140 -19.21 11.62 4.32
CA ILE A 140 -20.26 11.58 3.31
C ILE A 140 -21.67 11.58 3.92
N LEU A 141 -21.77 11.28 5.19
CA LEU A 141 -23.01 11.33 5.97
C LEU A 141 -23.09 12.57 6.88
N ASP A 142 -22.42 13.65 6.53
CA ASP A 142 -22.34 14.88 7.34
C ASP A 142 -21.91 14.67 8.79
N GLY A 143 -21.10 13.63 9.02
CA GLY A 143 -20.57 13.28 10.34
C GLY A 143 -21.44 12.33 11.15
N ASP A 144 -22.54 11.82 10.60
CA ASP A 144 -23.32 10.76 11.21
C ASP A 144 -22.50 9.47 11.35
N THR A 145 -22.87 8.68 12.35
CA THR A 145 -22.18 7.44 12.67
C THR A 145 -22.77 6.26 11.91
N VAL A 146 -21.93 5.51 11.22
CA VAL A 146 -22.31 4.19 10.67
C VAL A 146 -22.18 3.15 11.77
N ASN A 147 -23.27 2.43 12.02
CA ASN A 147 -23.27 1.27 12.88
C ASN A 147 -23.04 0.02 12.03
N TYR A 148 -21.96 -0.69 12.30
CA TYR A 148 -21.69 -1.97 11.66
C TYR A 148 -22.48 -3.08 12.36
N LEU A 149 -22.63 -4.23 11.68
CA LEU A 149 -23.16 -5.42 12.31
C LEU A 149 -22.37 -5.77 13.57
N ASN A 150 -23.07 -6.37 14.55
CA ASN A 150 -22.39 -6.89 15.72
C ASN A 150 -21.31 -7.88 15.32
N TRP A 151 -20.24 -7.93 16.08
CA TRP A 151 -19.13 -8.83 15.77
C TRP A 151 -19.50 -10.33 15.92
N GLU A 152 -20.58 -10.62 16.64
CA GLU A 152 -21.12 -11.98 16.84
C GLU A 152 -22.01 -12.45 15.66
N ASP A 153 -22.51 -11.55 14.79
CA ASP A 153 -23.32 -11.86 13.61
C ASP A 153 -22.43 -12.31 12.43
#